data_805b01dc96224ff0a60be93a497c70de
#
_entry.id   805b01dc96224ff0a60be93a497c70de
#
_cell.length_a   1.000
_cell.length_b   1.000
_cell.length_c   1.000
_cell.angle_alpha   90.00
_cell.angle_beta   90.00
_cell.angle_gamma   90.00
#
_symmetry.space_group_name_H-M   'P 1'
#
loop_
_entity.id
_entity.type
_entity.pdbx_description
1 polymer ?
#
loop_
_entity_poly.entity_id
_entity_poly.type
_entity_poly.pdbx_seq_one_letter_code
_entity_poly.pdbx_strand_id
1 'polypeptide(L)'
;MALTYHLPKSNPFVGDVTEFADSEMLNFTELVKPMKILIATEKPFAKKALDGIKEILAAADYEVALLEKYTEKEELIAAVRDVDGMIVRSDKVTAEVIEAAEQLKIVVRAGAGFDNVDLKAASARDIVVMNTPGQNSNAVAELAVAMMIYMSRNRFTAGTGLELQGKTVGIHAYGNVGRLVGRKAKALGMNVIAYDPFVTDSALFENDGVEQVGSVEELYAASDFLSLHI
;
A
#
# COMPACT_ATOMS: atom_id res chain seq x y z
N MET A 1 12.27 -6.78 16.91
CA MET A 1 11.70 -8.08 16.53
C MET A 1 12.59 -8.65 15.44
N ALA A 2 13.45 -9.60 15.77
CA ALA A 2 14.47 -10.11 14.87
C ALA A 2 13.84 -11.18 13.97
N LEU A 3 13.90 -10.97 12.66
CA LEU A 3 13.54 -11.97 11.65
C LEU A 3 14.70 -12.95 11.49
N THR A 4 14.52 -14.18 11.93
CA THR A 4 15.48 -15.26 11.75
C THR A 4 15.18 -15.97 10.43
N TYR A 5 16.04 -15.80 9.43
CA TYR A 5 15.97 -16.58 8.20
C TYR A 5 16.65 -17.94 8.38
N HIS A 6 15.93 -19.02 8.09
CA HIS A 6 16.53 -20.34 7.95
C HIS A 6 16.97 -20.54 6.50
N LEU A 7 18.27 -20.60 6.27
CA LEU A 7 18.82 -21.03 4.98
C LEU A 7 18.70 -22.57 4.87
N PRO A 8 18.31 -23.10 3.71
CA PRO A 8 18.26 -24.55 3.50
C PRO A 8 19.67 -25.15 3.53
N LYS A 9 19.81 -26.25 4.29
CA LYS A 9 21.05 -27.04 4.39
C LYS A 9 21.21 -27.90 3.13
N SER A 10 21.63 -27.32 2.02
CA SER A 10 22.31 -28.05 0.93
C SER A 10 22.88 -27.04 -0.07
N ASN A 11 24.12 -26.63 0.16
CA ASN A 11 24.90 -25.96 -0.87
C ASN A 11 25.85 -27.02 -1.47
N PRO A 12 25.73 -27.38 -2.76
CA PRO A 12 26.60 -28.39 -3.40
C PRO A 12 27.97 -27.86 -3.84
N PHE A 13 28.36 -26.67 -3.41
CA PHE A 13 29.70 -26.10 -3.70
C PHE A 13 30.53 -25.90 -2.43
N VAL A 14 30.92 -27.02 -1.80
CA VAL A 14 32.10 -27.04 -0.90
C VAL A 14 33.12 -27.94 -1.54
N GLY A 15 33.82 -27.42 -2.51
CA GLY A 15 35.13 -27.93 -2.92
C GLY A 15 36.20 -27.39 -1.97
N ASP A 16 37.20 -28.21 -1.71
CA ASP A 16 38.32 -27.96 -0.79
C ASP A 16 39.05 -26.64 -1.11
N VAL A 17 39.10 -25.70 -0.16
CA VAL A 17 39.60 -24.33 -0.32
C VAL A 17 41.07 -24.20 0.04
N THR A 18 41.87 -25.24 -0.15
CA THR A 18 43.32 -25.23 0.22
C THR A 18 44.30 -25.01 -0.91
N GLU A 19 43.87 -24.75 -2.15
CA GLU A 19 44.77 -24.49 -3.27
C GLU A 19 44.43 -23.22 -4.07
N PHE A 20 44.43 -22.05 -3.43
CA PHE A 20 44.62 -20.76 -4.11
C PHE A 20 45.46 -19.86 -3.23
N ALA A 21 46.76 -20.19 -3.19
CA ALA A 21 47.80 -19.28 -2.73
C ALA A 21 48.32 -18.49 -3.94
N ASP A 22 48.31 -17.16 -3.76
CA ASP A 22 49.12 -16.20 -4.51
C ASP A 22 48.83 -15.98 -6.01
N SER A 23 47.90 -15.12 -6.30
CA SER A 23 47.90 -13.96 -7.18
C SER A 23 46.51 -13.68 -7.73
N GLU A 24 45.99 -12.55 -7.43
CA GLU A 24 44.65 -12.02 -7.67
C GLU A 24 43.67 -12.24 -6.52
N MET A 25 43.83 -11.45 -5.46
CA MET A 25 42.67 -11.04 -4.69
C MET A 25 41.76 -10.24 -5.64
N LEU A 26 40.93 -10.97 -6.38
CA LEU A 26 39.78 -10.40 -7.04
C LEU A 26 38.98 -9.67 -5.95
N ASN A 27 38.88 -8.37 -6.06
CA ASN A 27 38.10 -7.55 -5.19
C ASN A 27 36.62 -7.99 -5.38
N PHE A 28 36.15 -8.92 -4.55
CA PHE A 28 34.76 -9.40 -4.58
C PHE A 28 33.73 -8.25 -4.43
N THR A 29 34.18 -7.08 -4.01
CA THR A 29 33.41 -5.83 -3.96
C THR A 29 33.12 -5.22 -5.35
N GLU A 30 33.91 -5.59 -6.39
CA GLU A 30 33.66 -5.07 -7.76
C GLU A 30 32.73 -5.96 -8.60
N LEU A 31 32.37 -7.17 -8.12
CA LEU A 31 31.56 -8.14 -8.87
C LEU A 31 30.05 -8.09 -8.58
N VAL A 32 29.63 -7.38 -7.55
CA VAL A 32 28.20 -7.24 -7.24
C VAL A 32 27.75 -5.86 -7.70
N LYS A 33 27.21 -5.78 -8.91
CA LYS A 33 26.50 -4.56 -9.36
C LYS A 33 25.41 -4.22 -8.34
N PRO A 34 25.38 -2.98 -7.80
CA PRO A 34 24.31 -2.58 -6.88
C PRO A 34 22.96 -2.73 -7.56
N MET A 35 21.96 -3.20 -6.83
CA MET A 35 20.60 -3.31 -7.34
C MET A 35 20.07 -1.92 -7.70
N LYS A 36 19.46 -1.80 -8.85
CA LYS A 36 18.90 -0.54 -9.35
C LYS A 36 17.41 -0.48 -9.10
N ILE A 37 16.97 0.54 -8.38
CA ILE A 37 15.57 0.75 -8.02
C ILE A 37 15.01 1.97 -8.75
N LEU A 38 13.99 1.76 -9.56
CA LEU A 38 13.26 2.82 -10.23
C LEU A 38 12.15 3.35 -9.32
N ILE A 39 12.15 4.64 -9.05
CA ILE A 39 10.99 5.33 -8.47
C ILE A 39 10.26 6.00 -9.64
N ALA A 40 9.09 5.47 -10.01
CA ALA A 40 8.29 5.96 -11.14
C ALA A 40 6.95 6.51 -10.67
N THR A 41 6.62 7.76 -11.03
CA THR A 41 5.34 8.35 -10.71
C THR A 41 4.97 9.53 -11.63
N GLU A 42 3.79 9.47 -12.26
CA GLU A 42 3.21 10.60 -13.00
C GLU A 42 2.97 11.81 -12.06
N LYS A 43 2.49 11.53 -10.85
CA LYS A 43 2.27 12.54 -9.81
C LYS A 43 3.35 12.43 -8.75
N PRO A 44 4.32 13.34 -8.70
CA PRO A 44 5.46 13.28 -7.80
C PRO A 44 5.08 13.00 -6.35
N PHE A 45 5.94 12.29 -5.65
CA PHE A 45 5.87 12.19 -4.20
C PHE A 45 6.07 13.57 -3.55
N ALA A 46 5.51 13.77 -2.36
CA ALA A 46 5.93 14.89 -1.53
C ALA A 46 7.45 14.81 -1.29
N LYS A 47 8.15 15.94 -1.38
CA LYS A 47 9.62 15.98 -1.29
C LYS A 47 10.15 15.19 -0.08
N LYS A 48 9.56 15.39 1.10
CA LYS A 48 9.96 14.67 2.33
C LYS A 48 9.84 13.14 2.21
N ALA A 49 8.82 12.65 1.50
CA ALA A 49 8.64 11.22 1.29
C ALA A 49 9.68 10.67 0.29
N LEU A 50 9.93 11.39 -0.80
CA LEU A 50 10.95 11.01 -1.78
C LEU A 50 12.34 11.00 -1.17
N ASP A 51 12.69 12.03 -0.38
CA ASP A 51 13.98 12.12 0.31
C ASP A 51 14.15 10.92 1.27
N GLY A 52 13.12 10.57 2.05
CA GLY A 52 13.17 9.42 2.95
C GLY A 52 13.30 8.07 2.21
N ILE A 53 12.63 7.89 1.06
CA ILE A 53 12.81 6.69 0.23
C ILE A 53 14.25 6.60 -0.27
N LYS A 54 14.81 7.68 -0.80
CA LYS A 54 16.19 7.74 -1.29
C LYS A 54 17.21 7.45 -0.19
N GLU A 55 16.98 7.98 1.01
CA GLU A 55 17.85 7.76 2.17
C GLU A 55 17.88 6.27 2.57
N ILE A 56 16.72 5.61 2.60
CA ILE A 56 16.61 4.17 2.90
C ILE A 56 17.32 3.33 1.83
N LEU A 57 17.12 3.66 0.54
CA LEU A 57 17.74 2.92 -0.56
C LEU A 57 19.26 3.13 -0.60
N ALA A 58 19.72 4.34 -0.35
CA ALA A 58 21.15 4.65 -0.26
C ALA A 58 21.84 3.93 0.92
N ALA A 59 21.15 3.81 2.07
CA ALA A 59 21.66 3.05 3.22
C ALA A 59 21.81 1.55 2.94
N ALA A 60 21.13 1.04 1.91
CA ALA A 60 21.22 -0.34 1.43
C ALA A 60 22.13 -0.49 0.19
N ASP A 61 22.90 0.53 -0.16
CA ASP A 61 23.78 0.59 -1.34
C ASP A 61 23.03 0.32 -2.68
N TYR A 62 21.76 0.73 -2.78
CA TYR A 62 20.99 0.61 -4.01
C TYR A 62 21.17 1.85 -4.88
N GLU A 63 21.33 1.64 -6.21
CA GLU A 63 21.26 2.71 -7.21
C GLU A 63 19.80 3.15 -7.38
N VAL A 64 19.55 4.46 -7.39
CA VAL A 64 18.20 5.02 -7.54
C VAL A 64 18.05 5.69 -8.89
N ALA A 65 17.13 5.19 -9.71
CA ALA A 65 16.63 5.88 -10.90
C ALA A 65 15.30 6.57 -10.56
N LEU A 66 15.07 7.76 -11.12
CA LEU A 66 13.88 8.55 -10.87
C LEU A 66 13.21 8.90 -12.19
N LEU A 67 11.91 8.57 -12.33
CA LEU A 67 11.05 8.96 -13.43
C LEU A 67 9.80 9.65 -12.86
N GLU A 68 9.75 10.96 -12.94
CA GLU A 68 8.62 11.75 -12.44
C GLU A 68 7.98 12.56 -13.55
N LYS A 69 6.67 12.82 -13.42
CA LYS A 69 5.88 13.68 -14.33
C LYS A 69 5.88 13.20 -15.78
N TYR A 70 6.14 11.94 -16.01
CA TYR A 70 5.99 11.39 -17.34
C TYR A 70 4.51 11.35 -17.75
N THR A 71 4.24 11.39 -19.05
CA THR A 71 2.88 11.43 -19.59
C THR A 71 2.60 10.23 -20.49
N GLU A 72 3.65 9.67 -21.07
CA GLU A 72 3.53 8.57 -22.02
C GLU A 72 4.00 7.26 -21.37
N LYS A 73 3.24 6.20 -21.60
CA LYS A 73 3.56 4.84 -21.09
C LYS A 73 4.94 4.36 -21.58
N GLU A 74 5.33 4.75 -22.74
CA GLU A 74 6.60 4.41 -23.39
C GLU A 74 7.81 4.88 -22.58
N GLU A 75 7.68 5.98 -21.83
CA GLU A 75 8.72 6.48 -20.94
C GLU A 75 8.94 5.49 -19.77
N LEU A 76 7.85 4.98 -19.19
CA LEU A 76 7.92 3.96 -18.16
C LEU A 76 8.49 2.64 -18.69
N ILE A 77 8.05 2.21 -19.89
CA ILE A 77 8.56 1.02 -20.57
C ILE A 77 10.06 1.14 -20.84
N ALA A 78 10.54 2.31 -21.22
CA ALA A 78 11.96 2.53 -21.45
C ALA A 78 12.76 2.51 -20.12
N ALA A 79 12.21 3.12 -19.07
CA ALA A 79 12.89 3.25 -17.78
C ALA A 79 12.97 1.93 -16.99
N VAL A 80 12.06 0.98 -17.24
CA VAL A 80 11.98 -0.26 -16.44
C VAL A 80 12.91 -1.37 -16.92
N ARG A 81 13.54 -1.23 -18.09
CA ARG A 81 14.28 -2.31 -18.75
C ARG A 81 15.43 -2.89 -17.97
N ASP A 82 16.18 -2.05 -17.27
CA ASP A 82 17.45 -2.42 -16.63
C ASP A 82 17.41 -2.27 -15.08
N VAL A 83 16.20 -2.32 -14.48
CA VAL A 83 16.03 -2.14 -13.04
C VAL A 83 15.66 -3.46 -12.35
N ASP A 84 16.14 -3.63 -11.13
CA ASP A 84 15.86 -4.80 -10.29
C ASP A 84 14.59 -4.65 -9.48
N GLY A 85 14.21 -3.42 -9.13
CA GLY A 85 13.00 -3.12 -8.39
C GLY A 85 12.33 -1.83 -8.86
N MET A 86 11.04 -1.72 -8.62
CA MET A 86 10.26 -0.54 -8.99
C MET A 86 9.34 -0.11 -7.84
N ILE A 87 9.31 1.18 -7.56
CA ILE A 87 8.36 1.81 -6.63
C ILE A 87 7.42 2.71 -7.42
N VAL A 88 6.12 2.45 -7.30
CA VAL A 88 5.06 3.23 -7.98
C VAL A 88 3.98 3.71 -7.01
N ARG A 89 3.16 4.69 -7.40
CA ARG A 89 1.97 5.11 -6.65
C ARG A 89 0.68 4.66 -7.32
N SER A 90 0.21 5.46 -8.27
CA SER A 90 -1.04 5.23 -9.01
C SER A 90 -0.78 4.81 -10.46
N ASP A 91 0.47 4.71 -10.81
CA ASP A 91 0.97 4.42 -12.14
C ASP A 91 0.57 3.01 -12.55
N LYS A 92 0.16 2.83 -13.78
CA LYS A 92 -0.29 1.53 -14.30
C LYS A 92 0.90 0.67 -14.70
N VAL A 93 1.13 -0.39 -13.96
CA VAL A 93 2.12 -1.43 -14.26
C VAL A 93 1.41 -2.55 -15.03
N THR A 94 1.27 -2.34 -16.33
CA THR A 94 0.59 -3.28 -17.23
C THR A 94 1.48 -4.48 -17.59
N ALA A 95 0.91 -5.51 -18.22
CA ALA A 95 1.68 -6.64 -18.75
C ALA A 95 2.84 -6.18 -19.66
N GLU A 96 2.64 -5.18 -20.51
CA GLU A 96 3.68 -4.64 -21.40
C GLU A 96 4.86 -4.04 -20.62
N VAL A 97 4.58 -3.31 -19.49
CA VAL A 97 5.63 -2.78 -18.63
C VAL A 97 6.40 -3.92 -17.98
N ILE A 98 5.69 -4.93 -17.49
CA ILE A 98 6.29 -6.12 -16.87
C ILE A 98 7.12 -6.92 -17.88
N GLU A 99 6.64 -7.09 -19.11
CA GLU A 99 7.36 -7.78 -20.18
C GLU A 99 8.65 -7.07 -20.60
N ALA A 100 8.64 -5.73 -20.61
CA ALA A 100 9.80 -4.92 -20.94
C ALA A 100 10.88 -4.91 -19.84
N ALA A 101 10.51 -5.26 -18.63
CA ALA A 101 11.37 -5.22 -17.45
C ALA A 101 12.24 -6.49 -17.34
N GLU A 102 13.38 -6.53 -18.00
CA GLU A 102 14.20 -7.75 -18.15
C GLU A 102 14.72 -8.33 -16.84
N GLN A 103 15.07 -7.47 -15.86
CA GLN A 103 15.71 -7.85 -14.59
C GLN A 103 14.82 -7.65 -13.36
N LEU A 104 13.59 -7.18 -13.53
CA LEU A 104 12.70 -6.79 -12.44
C LEU A 104 12.34 -7.99 -11.54
N LYS A 105 12.55 -7.83 -10.25
CA LYS A 105 12.28 -8.83 -9.21
C LYS A 105 11.12 -8.45 -8.30
N ILE A 106 10.88 -7.13 -8.14
CA ILE A 106 9.90 -6.61 -7.20
C ILE A 106 9.27 -5.32 -7.68
N VAL A 107 7.95 -5.21 -7.51
CA VAL A 107 7.18 -3.97 -7.63
C VAL A 107 6.60 -3.62 -6.27
N VAL A 108 6.88 -2.42 -5.77
CA VAL A 108 6.31 -1.91 -4.53
C VAL A 108 5.32 -0.78 -4.86
N ARG A 109 4.05 -1.02 -4.58
CA ARG A 109 3.04 0.02 -4.69
C ARG A 109 2.97 0.82 -3.38
N ALA A 110 3.34 2.09 -3.43
CA ALA A 110 3.23 3.01 -2.30
C ALA A 110 1.77 3.43 -2.04
N GLY A 111 0.98 2.51 -1.53
CA GLY A 111 -0.44 2.65 -1.21
C GLY A 111 -1.12 1.33 -0.88
N ALA A 112 -2.39 1.37 -0.48
CA ALA A 112 -3.10 0.19 0.03
C ALA A 112 -3.64 -0.73 -1.09
N GLY A 113 -4.22 -0.18 -2.16
CA GLY A 113 -4.69 -0.97 -3.30
C GLY A 113 -3.52 -1.48 -4.16
N PHE A 114 -3.78 -2.39 -5.06
CA PHE A 114 -2.79 -2.94 -6.02
C PHE A 114 -3.42 -3.22 -7.40
N ASP A 115 -4.60 -2.71 -7.63
CA ASP A 115 -5.38 -2.81 -8.87
C ASP A 115 -4.72 -2.15 -10.09
N ASN A 116 -3.74 -1.30 -9.86
CA ASN A 116 -2.91 -0.66 -10.87
C ASN A 116 -1.73 -1.54 -11.35
N VAL A 117 -1.52 -2.75 -10.79
CA VAL A 117 -0.46 -3.68 -11.17
C VAL A 117 -1.08 -4.95 -11.75
N ASP A 118 -0.62 -5.39 -12.91
CA ASP A 118 -1.02 -6.69 -13.49
C ASP A 118 -0.35 -7.84 -12.72
N LEU A 119 -1.06 -8.34 -11.69
CA LEU A 119 -0.58 -9.43 -10.84
C LEU A 119 -0.37 -10.73 -11.61
N LYS A 120 -1.16 -10.97 -12.67
CA LYS A 120 -1.04 -12.19 -13.45
C LYS A 120 0.26 -12.19 -14.26
N ALA A 121 0.57 -11.07 -14.90
CA ALA A 121 1.82 -10.90 -15.64
C ALA A 121 3.03 -10.94 -14.70
N ALA A 122 2.94 -10.28 -13.53
CA ALA A 122 4.00 -10.30 -12.51
C ALA A 122 4.27 -11.73 -12.01
N SER A 123 3.23 -12.47 -11.63
CA SER A 123 3.35 -13.86 -11.14
C SER A 123 3.91 -14.81 -12.20
N ALA A 124 3.59 -14.62 -13.48
CA ALA A 124 4.10 -15.44 -14.57
C ALA A 124 5.63 -15.29 -14.77
N ARG A 125 6.23 -14.25 -14.20
CA ARG A 125 7.67 -13.95 -14.24
C ARG A 125 8.33 -13.98 -12.86
N ASP A 126 7.68 -14.55 -11.86
CA ASP A 126 8.15 -14.63 -10.47
C ASP A 126 8.51 -13.25 -9.87
N ILE A 127 7.84 -12.18 -10.34
CA ILE A 127 8.01 -10.83 -9.82
C ILE A 127 7.12 -10.65 -8.58
N VAL A 128 7.73 -10.30 -7.46
CA VAL A 128 7.02 -10.03 -6.21
C VAL A 128 6.29 -8.68 -6.31
N VAL A 129 5.03 -8.63 -5.93
CA VAL A 129 4.28 -7.37 -5.82
C VAL A 129 3.93 -7.12 -4.35
N MET A 130 4.31 -5.95 -3.85
CA MET A 130 4.05 -5.51 -2.48
C MET A 130 3.26 -4.20 -2.48
N ASN A 131 2.49 -3.99 -1.42
CA ASN A 131 1.75 -2.76 -1.16
C ASN A 131 2.00 -2.28 0.29
N THR A 132 1.44 -1.12 0.66
CA THR A 132 1.57 -0.54 2.00
C THR A 132 0.19 -0.39 2.66
N PRO A 133 -0.45 -1.50 3.08
CA PRO A 133 -1.78 -1.46 3.65
C PRO A 133 -1.80 -0.67 4.97
N GLY A 134 -2.89 0.07 5.20
CA GLY A 134 -3.10 0.81 6.45
C GLY A 134 -2.42 2.19 6.54
N GLN A 135 -1.40 2.49 5.74
CA GLN A 135 -0.61 3.71 5.89
C GLN A 135 -1.39 5.01 5.62
N ASN A 136 -2.38 4.97 4.75
CA ASN A 136 -3.24 6.11 4.43
C ASN A 136 -4.62 6.03 5.12
N SER A 137 -4.89 5.01 5.94
CA SER A 137 -6.23 4.73 6.47
C SER A 137 -6.77 5.87 7.31
N ASN A 138 -5.93 6.55 8.09
CA ASN A 138 -6.37 7.68 8.91
C ASN A 138 -6.80 8.86 8.03
N ALA A 139 -6.07 9.19 6.97
CA ALA A 139 -6.41 10.27 6.06
C ALA A 139 -7.75 9.99 5.32
N VAL A 140 -7.97 8.74 4.90
CA VAL A 140 -9.23 8.33 4.27
C VAL A 140 -10.39 8.42 5.27
N ALA A 141 -10.19 8.00 6.52
CA ALA A 141 -11.22 8.09 7.56
C ALA A 141 -11.56 9.55 7.91
N GLU A 142 -10.58 10.43 7.96
CA GLU A 142 -10.78 11.87 8.16
C GLU A 142 -11.59 12.49 7.02
N LEU A 143 -11.27 12.13 5.77
CA LEU A 143 -12.02 12.59 4.61
C LEU A 143 -13.49 12.09 4.65
N ALA A 144 -13.73 10.82 4.98
CA ALA A 144 -15.07 10.27 5.10
C ALA A 144 -15.91 11.04 6.15
N VAL A 145 -15.34 11.29 7.32
CA VAL A 145 -16.00 12.07 8.38
C VAL A 145 -16.22 13.53 7.95
N ALA A 146 -15.23 14.15 7.31
CA ALA A 146 -15.36 15.51 6.78
C ALA A 146 -16.49 15.60 5.74
N MET A 147 -16.64 14.59 4.88
CA MET A 147 -17.76 14.52 3.92
C MET A 147 -19.12 14.40 4.61
N MET A 148 -19.24 13.62 5.69
CA MET A 148 -20.48 13.54 6.48
C MET A 148 -20.83 14.91 7.07
N ILE A 149 -19.86 15.61 7.66
CA ILE A 149 -20.04 16.98 8.18
C ILE A 149 -20.45 17.93 7.04
N TYR A 150 -19.74 17.89 5.93
CA TYR A 150 -20.01 18.74 4.77
C TYR A 150 -21.45 18.55 4.27
N MET A 151 -21.91 17.30 4.14
CA MET A 151 -23.28 16.99 3.68
C MET A 151 -24.32 17.39 4.71
N SER A 152 -24.12 17.10 5.99
CA SER A 152 -25.06 17.47 7.07
C SER A 152 -25.18 18.98 7.26
N ARG A 153 -24.15 19.75 6.93
CA ARG A 153 -24.13 21.22 6.95
C ARG A 153 -24.51 21.85 5.60
N ASN A 154 -25.32 21.15 4.79
CA ASN A 154 -25.79 21.62 3.48
C ASN A 154 -24.65 22.11 2.58
N ARG A 155 -23.52 21.38 2.55
CA ARG A 155 -22.33 21.71 1.76
C ARG A 155 -21.75 23.08 2.08
N PHE A 156 -21.91 23.52 3.33
CA PHE A 156 -21.53 24.84 3.84
C PHE A 156 -22.19 26.02 3.10
N THR A 157 -23.34 25.80 2.47
CA THR A 157 -24.16 26.86 1.89
C THR A 157 -25.16 27.38 2.92
N ALA A 158 -25.75 28.55 2.64
CA ALA A 158 -26.80 29.11 3.48
C ALA A 158 -28.00 28.16 3.60
N GLY A 159 -28.57 28.05 4.79
CA GLY A 159 -29.74 27.22 5.06
C GLY A 159 -29.60 26.41 6.35
N THR A 160 -30.65 25.67 6.69
CA THR A 160 -30.67 24.81 7.87
C THR A 160 -29.91 23.52 7.59
N GLY A 161 -28.89 23.21 8.41
CA GLY A 161 -28.19 21.93 8.38
C GLY A 161 -28.73 20.96 9.42
N LEU A 162 -28.18 19.75 9.41
CA LEU A 162 -28.44 18.71 10.40
C LEU A 162 -27.21 18.54 11.30
N GLU A 163 -27.41 18.00 12.49
CA GLU A 163 -26.33 17.54 13.37
C GLU A 163 -26.05 16.05 13.12
N LEU A 164 -24.80 15.64 13.28
CA LEU A 164 -24.42 14.23 13.25
C LEU A 164 -24.73 13.52 14.59
N GLN A 165 -24.78 14.27 15.68
CA GLN A 165 -25.06 13.73 17.00
C GLN A 165 -26.41 12.99 17.00
N GLY A 166 -26.40 11.76 17.54
CA GLY A 166 -27.56 10.88 17.61
C GLY A 166 -27.98 10.23 16.27
N LYS A 167 -27.32 10.58 15.16
CA LYS A 167 -27.50 9.90 13.88
C LYS A 167 -26.75 8.58 13.83
N THR A 168 -27.23 7.64 13.03
CA THR A 168 -26.60 6.34 12.85
C THR A 168 -25.73 6.34 11.58
N VAL A 169 -24.46 5.98 11.74
CA VAL A 169 -23.58 5.67 10.60
C VAL A 169 -23.39 4.16 10.48
N GLY A 170 -23.73 3.63 9.31
CA GLY A 170 -23.42 2.25 8.93
C GLY A 170 -22.06 2.18 8.22
N ILE A 171 -21.23 1.24 8.65
CA ILE A 171 -19.90 1.01 8.07
C ILE A 171 -19.91 -0.35 7.40
N HIS A 172 -19.80 -0.36 6.08
CA HIS A 172 -19.66 -1.57 5.29
C HIS A 172 -18.17 -1.86 5.06
N ALA A 173 -17.70 -2.95 5.57
CA ALA A 173 -16.31 -3.39 5.78
C ALA A 173 -15.62 -2.68 6.97
N TYR A 174 -15.32 -3.48 8.01
CA TYR A 174 -14.80 -2.99 9.29
C TYR A 174 -13.30 -3.29 9.43
N GLY A 175 -12.55 -3.02 8.35
CA GLY A 175 -11.08 -3.10 8.28
C GLY A 175 -10.37 -1.85 8.79
N ASN A 176 -9.16 -1.60 8.29
CA ASN A 176 -8.30 -0.48 8.75
C ASN A 176 -8.97 0.89 8.66
N VAL A 177 -9.69 1.18 7.58
CA VAL A 177 -10.38 2.47 7.39
C VAL A 177 -11.69 2.50 8.18
N GLY A 178 -12.53 1.48 8.03
CA GLY A 178 -13.84 1.41 8.68
C GLY A 178 -13.77 1.59 10.19
N ARG A 179 -12.82 0.94 10.85
CA ARG A 179 -12.57 1.11 12.29
C ARG A 179 -12.22 2.54 12.69
N LEU A 180 -11.38 3.21 11.89
CA LEU A 180 -11.01 4.61 12.15
C LEU A 180 -12.19 5.56 11.92
N VAL A 181 -13.02 5.30 10.92
CA VAL A 181 -14.27 6.04 10.69
C VAL A 181 -15.20 5.85 11.89
N GLY A 182 -15.41 4.62 12.33
CA GLY A 182 -16.26 4.29 13.47
C GLY A 182 -15.86 5.03 14.74
N ARG A 183 -14.57 4.99 15.10
CA ARG A 183 -14.03 5.71 16.27
C ARG A 183 -14.23 7.23 16.18
N LYS A 184 -14.01 7.82 14.99
CA LYS A 184 -14.18 9.26 14.77
C LYS A 184 -15.66 9.66 14.78
N ALA A 185 -16.53 8.89 14.15
CA ALA A 185 -17.97 9.12 14.15
C ALA A 185 -18.57 9.02 15.57
N LYS A 186 -18.10 8.04 16.36
CA LYS A 186 -18.49 7.90 17.76
C LYS A 186 -18.08 9.10 18.60
N ALA A 187 -16.89 9.65 18.37
CA ALA A 187 -16.42 10.87 19.05
C ALA A 187 -17.26 12.11 18.70
N LEU A 188 -17.98 12.09 17.57
CA LEU A 188 -18.96 13.12 17.18
C LEU A 188 -20.36 12.83 17.72
N GLY A 189 -20.55 11.83 18.58
CA GLY A 189 -21.82 11.49 19.19
C GLY A 189 -22.77 10.71 18.27
N MET A 190 -22.28 10.09 17.21
CA MET A 190 -23.05 9.21 16.35
C MET A 190 -23.22 7.82 16.96
N ASN A 191 -24.33 7.16 16.65
CA ASN A 191 -24.46 5.72 16.78
C ASN A 191 -23.70 5.06 15.64
N VAL A 192 -22.92 4.01 15.94
CA VAL A 192 -22.08 3.34 14.93
C VAL A 192 -22.45 1.88 14.86
N ILE A 193 -22.91 1.45 13.69
CA ILE A 193 -23.16 0.04 13.38
C ILE A 193 -22.24 -0.38 12.24
N ALA A 194 -21.83 -1.64 12.18
CA ALA A 194 -20.93 -2.11 11.15
C ALA A 194 -21.21 -3.55 10.71
N TYR A 195 -20.93 -3.83 9.46
CA TYR A 195 -20.98 -5.17 8.87
C TYR A 195 -19.70 -5.46 8.10
N ASP A 196 -19.10 -6.61 8.38
CA ASP A 196 -17.97 -7.14 7.62
C ASP A 196 -18.00 -8.69 7.70
N PRO A 197 -18.19 -9.40 6.56
CA PRO A 197 -18.26 -10.85 6.58
C PRO A 197 -16.90 -11.53 6.84
N PHE A 198 -15.81 -10.80 6.72
CA PHE A 198 -14.46 -11.32 6.94
C PHE A 198 -13.92 -11.07 8.35
N VAL A 199 -14.55 -10.19 9.11
CA VAL A 199 -14.21 -9.92 10.50
C VAL A 199 -15.09 -10.78 11.40
N THR A 200 -14.55 -11.92 11.84
CA THR A 200 -15.25 -12.90 12.70
C THR A 200 -15.03 -12.68 14.19
N ASP A 201 -14.07 -11.85 14.57
CA ASP A 201 -13.79 -11.53 15.97
C ASP A 201 -14.68 -10.38 16.44
N SER A 202 -15.75 -10.71 17.18
CA SER A 202 -16.69 -9.72 17.74
C SER A 202 -16.02 -8.75 18.72
N ALA A 203 -14.91 -9.16 19.35
CA ALA A 203 -14.17 -8.29 20.26
C ALA A 203 -13.63 -7.03 19.58
N LEU A 204 -13.40 -7.05 18.27
CA LEU A 204 -12.99 -5.87 17.52
C LEU A 204 -14.08 -4.79 17.50
N PHE A 205 -15.34 -5.18 17.37
CA PHE A 205 -16.49 -4.27 17.41
C PHE A 205 -16.75 -3.79 18.83
N GLU A 206 -16.76 -4.68 19.80
CA GLU A 206 -16.99 -4.39 21.21
C GLU A 206 -15.95 -3.41 21.77
N ASN A 207 -14.66 -3.63 21.49
CA ASN A 207 -13.57 -2.75 21.93
C ASN A 207 -13.67 -1.34 21.36
N ASP A 208 -14.19 -1.19 20.15
CA ASP A 208 -14.44 0.10 19.53
C ASP A 208 -15.82 0.66 19.95
N GLY A 209 -16.63 -0.13 20.69
CA GLY A 209 -18.00 0.18 21.11
C GLY A 209 -18.93 0.40 19.92
N VAL A 210 -18.81 -0.43 18.92
CA VAL A 210 -19.58 -0.45 17.68
C VAL A 210 -20.47 -1.68 17.69
N GLU A 211 -21.71 -1.52 17.25
CA GLU A 211 -22.65 -2.63 17.11
C GLU A 211 -22.38 -3.38 15.80
N GLN A 212 -22.15 -4.67 15.90
CA GLN A 212 -22.06 -5.54 14.75
C GLN A 212 -23.46 -5.98 14.31
N VAL A 213 -23.85 -5.73 13.06
CA VAL A 213 -25.10 -6.22 12.49
C VAL A 213 -24.90 -7.50 11.66
N GLY A 214 -25.98 -8.27 11.51
CA GLY A 214 -25.92 -9.61 10.92
C GLY A 214 -25.88 -9.66 9.39
N SER A 215 -26.31 -8.57 8.72
CA SER A 215 -26.35 -8.52 7.26
C SER A 215 -26.15 -7.11 6.71
N VAL A 216 -25.87 -7.04 5.41
CA VAL A 216 -25.73 -5.78 4.68
C VAL A 216 -27.07 -5.06 4.55
N GLU A 217 -28.17 -5.79 4.45
CA GLU A 217 -29.53 -5.26 4.38
C GLU A 217 -29.91 -4.57 5.69
N GLU A 218 -29.59 -5.20 6.82
CA GLU A 218 -29.81 -4.63 8.15
C GLU A 218 -28.99 -3.35 8.33
N LEU A 219 -27.69 -3.38 7.94
CA LEU A 219 -26.82 -2.22 7.98
C LEU A 219 -27.43 -1.03 7.22
N TYR A 220 -27.87 -1.27 5.98
CA TYR A 220 -28.39 -0.22 5.12
C TYR A 220 -29.72 0.34 5.61
N ALA A 221 -30.61 -0.53 6.10
CA ALA A 221 -31.91 -0.13 6.61
C ALA A 221 -31.84 0.74 7.88
N ALA A 222 -30.82 0.52 8.72
CA ALA A 222 -30.66 1.22 10.00
C ALA A 222 -29.80 2.49 9.92
N SER A 223 -29.21 2.78 8.75
CA SER A 223 -28.22 3.88 8.60
C SER A 223 -28.86 5.20 8.15
N ASP A 224 -28.56 6.31 8.84
CA ASP A 224 -28.75 7.67 8.32
C ASP A 224 -27.62 8.07 7.35
N PHE A 225 -26.40 7.57 7.61
CA PHE A 225 -25.20 7.74 6.79
C PHE A 225 -24.59 6.36 6.53
N LEU A 226 -24.12 6.14 5.31
CA LEU A 226 -23.46 4.90 4.93
C LEU A 226 -22.04 5.19 4.46
N SER A 227 -21.05 4.47 5.01
CA SER A 227 -19.65 4.58 4.62
C SER A 227 -19.13 3.22 4.13
N LEU A 228 -18.68 3.18 2.86
CA LEU A 228 -18.23 1.95 2.19
C LEU A 228 -16.71 1.92 2.17
N HIS A 229 -16.13 0.82 2.65
CA HIS A 229 -14.68 0.61 2.75
C HIS A 229 -14.25 -0.77 2.22
N ILE A 230 -15.02 -1.29 1.27
CA ILE A 230 -14.83 -2.59 0.59
C ILE A 230 -13.71 -2.51 -0.46
#